data_1ff20b1f3ea4dbcfe01fa066c842c342
#
_entry.id   1ff20b1f3ea4dbcfe01fa066c842c342
#
_cell.length_a   1.000
_cell.length_b   1.000
_cell.length_c   1.000
_cell.angle_alpha   90.00
_cell.angle_beta   90.00
_cell.angle_gamma   90.00
#
_symmetry.space_group_name_H-M   'P 1'
#
loop_
_entity.id
_entity.type
_entity.pdbx_description
1 polymer ?
#
loop_
_entity_poly.entity_id
_entity_poly.type
_entity_poly.pdbx_seq_one_letter_code
_entity_poly.pdbx_strand_id
1 'polypeptide(L)'
;MKFSIQHARDAEFRADGLREYFEYRDLGIRDATGGHAVMHVIRARKGTNATGEWHRHEVGLQLVYVLRGWARFEYEGVGEVLMEAGTCVHQPPGIRHRELAHSEDFEVLEIVTPADFRTESVPPPPGTAGAR
;
A
#
# COMPACT_ATOMS: atom_id res chain seq x y z
N MET A 1 14.53 -16.44 -11.24
CA MET A 1 13.70 -15.57 -12.11
C MET A 1 13.10 -16.42 -13.21
N LYS A 2 11.80 -16.36 -13.36
CA LYS A 2 11.11 -17.12 -14.40
C LYS A 2 10.04 -16.26 -15.06
N PHE A 3 9.71 -16.60 -16.32
CA PHE A 3 8.59 -15.97 -17.00
C PHE A 3 7.29 -16.29 -16.26
N SER A 4 6.40 -15.31 -16.14
CA SER A 4 5.07 -15.51 -15.60
C SER A 4 4.05 -14.63 -16.32
N ILE A 5 2.83 -15.09 -16.34
CA ILE A 5 1.69 -14.34 -16.84
C ILE A 5 0.50 -14.67 -15.95
N GLN A 6 -0.26 -13.66 -15.55
CA GLN A 6 -1.47 -13.83 -14.77
C GLN A 6 -2.58 -12.99 -15.38
N HIS A 7 -3.70 -13.62 -15.66
CA HIS A 7 -4.92 -12.92 -16.07
C HIS A 7 -5.78 -12.63 -14.82
N ALA A 8 -6.69 -11.68 -14.92
CA ALA A 8 -7.55 -11.31 -13.80
C ALA A 8 -8.33 -12.50 -13.23
N ARG A 9 -8.69 -13.48 -14.06
CA ARG A 9 -9.41 -14.70 -13.65
C ARG A 9 -8.55 -15.72 -12.92
N ASP A 10 -7.21 -15.55 -12.92
CA ASP A 10 -6.29 -16.58 -12.40
C ASP A 10 -6.06 -16.45 -10.89
N ALA A 11 -6.43 -15.34 -10.30
CA ALA A 11 -6.27 -15.13 -8.87
C ALA A 11 -7.38 -14.25 -8.31
N GLU A 12 -7.70 -14.47 -7.04
CA GLU A 12 -8.75 -13.74 -6.35
C GLU A 12 -8.16 -12.77 -5.34
N PHE A 13 -8.96 -11.79 -4.96
CA PHE A 13 -8.64 -10.93 -3.83
C PHE A 13 -8.80 -11.71 -2.52
N ARG A 14 -7.88 -11.46 -1.58
CA ARG A 14 -7.90 -12.07 -0.25
C ARG A 14 -7.79 -10.99 0.81
N ALA A 15 -8.47 -11.20 1.94
CA ALA A 15 -8.50 -10.27 3.06
C ALA A 15 -7.47 -10.64 4.14
N ASP A 16 -6.39 -11.33 3.76
CA ASP A 16 -5.34 -11.83 4.67
C ASP A 16 -4.03 -11.04 4.55
N GLY A 17 -4.08 -9.85 3.98
CA GLY A 17 -2.90 -9.01 3.81
C GLY A 17 -2.61 -8.12 5.01
N LEU A 18 -1.73 -7.14 4.80
CA LEU A 18 -1.18 -6.28 5.85
C LEU A 18 -2.23 -5.45 6.58
N ARG A 19 -3.26 -4.96 5.87
CA ARG A 19 -4.29 -4.09 6.45
C ARG A 19 -5.65 -4.75 6.42
N GLU A 20 -6.38 -4.68 7.53
CA GLU A 20 -7.71 -5.27 7.67
C GLU A 20 -8.74 -4.62 6.76
N TYR A 21 -8.56 -3.36 6.40
CA TYR A 21 -9.49 -2.62 5.56
C TYR A 21 -9.20 -2.75 4.07
N PHE A 22 -8.25 -3.63 3.70
CA PHE A 22 -7.89 -3.90 2.31
C PHE A 22 -8.00 -5.38 1.96
N GLU A 23 -8.28 -5.63 0.69
CA GLU A 23 -8.14 -6.94 0.05
C GLU A 23 -7.00 -6.87 -0.97
N TYR A 24 -6.27 -7.97 -1.11
CA TYR A 24 -5.05 -8.03 -1.92
C TYR A 24 -5.16 -9.13 -2.96
N ARG A 25 -4.80 -8.84 -4.19
CA ARG A 25 -4.63 -9.84 -5.25
C ARG A 25 -3.16 -9.86 -5.65
N ASP A 26 -2.46 -10.94 -5.29
CA ASP A 26 -1.07 -11.16 -5.67
C ASP A 26 -1.00 -11.43 -7.17
N LEU A 27 -0.09 -10.76 -7.88
CA LEU A 27 0.06 -10.88 -9.32
C LEU A 27 1.11 -11.93 -9.73
N GLY A 28 1.63 -12.72 -8.77
CA GLY A 28 2.56 -13.81 -9.05
C GLY A 28 4.02 -13.38 -9.16
N ILE A 29 4.33 -12.13 -8.88
CA ILE A 29 5.70 -11.60 -9.07
C ILE A 29 6.65 -12.06 -7.97
N ARG A 30 6.18 -12.24 -6.74
CA ARG A 30 7.01 -12.81 -5.66
C ARG A 30 7.57 -14.16 -6.08
N ASP A 31 6.73 -15.06 -6.57
CA ASP A 31 7.14 -16.39 -7.00
C ASP A 31 8.03 -16.32 -8.23
N ALA A 32 7.63 -15.54 -9.24
CA ALA A 32 8.38 -15.44 -10.49
C ALA A 32 9.79 -14.88 -10.29
N THR A 33 9.99 -14.00 -9.29
CA THR A 33 11.27 -13.33 -9.05
C THR A 33 12.07 -13.92 -7.90
N GLY A 34 11.60 -15.02 -7.29
CA GLY A 34 12.29 -15.60 -6.14
C GLY A 34 12.38 -14.65 -4.95
N GLY A 35 11.37 -13.80 -4.76
CA GLY A 35 11.31 -12.87 -3.63
C GLY A 35 11.96 -11.52 -3.87
N HIS A 36 12.42 -11.22 -5.09
CA HIS A 36 13.00 -9.90 -5.40
C HIS A 36 11.97 -8.79 -5.30
N ALA A 37 10.72 -9.07 -5.69
CA ALA A 37 9.65 -8.07 -5.66
C ALA A 37 8.31 -8.73 -5.38
N VAL A 38 7.38 -7.94 -4.87
CA VAL A 38 5.96 -8.29 -4.86
C VAL A 38 5.21 -7.22 -5.65
N MET A 39 4.20 -7.64 -6.37
CA MET A 39 3.31 -6.75 -7.09
C MET A 39 1.90 -7.25 -6.86
N HIS A 40 1.03 -6.36 -6.40
CA HIS A 40 -0.35 -6.73 -6.11
C HIS A 40 -1.30 -5.58 -6.38
N VAL A 41 -2.55 -5.94 -6.64
CA VAL A 41 -3.65 -4.99 -6.67
C VAL A 41 -4.28 -5.00 -5.28
N ILE A 42 -4.45 -3.81 -4.72
CA ILE A 42 -5.04 -3.62 -3.40
C ILE A 42 -6.33 -2.84 -3.60
N ARG A 43 -7.42 -3.31 -2.99
CA ARG A 43 -8.69 -2.58 -3.03
C ARG A 43 -9.30 -2.46 -1.65
N ALA A 44 -10.13 -1.43 -1.48
CA ALA A 44 -10.88 -1.23 -0.24
C ALA A 44 -11.81 -2.41 0.02
N ARG A 45 -11.87 -2.83 1.28
CA ARG A 45 -12.77 -3.88 1.75
C ARG A 45 -14.06 -3.22 2.25
N LYS A 46 -15.21 -3.66 1.74
CA LYS A 46 -16.50 -3.11 2.13
C LYS A 46 -16.73 -3.21 3.63
N GLY A 47 -17.28 -2.15 4.21
CA GLY A 47 -17.62 -2.11 5.62
C GLY A 47 -16.45 -1.88 6.57
N THR A 48 -15.28 -1.52 6.04
CA THR A 48 -14.10 -1.22 6.84
C THR A 48 -13.61 0.20 6.58
N ASN A 49 -12.83 0.72 7.52
CA ASN A 49 -12.27 2.07 7.44
C ASN A 49 -10.80 2.04 7.81
N ALA A 50 -10.05 3.01 7.28
CA ALA A 50 -8.66 3.24 7.67
C ALA A 50 -8.58 3.55 9.17
N THR A 51 -7.52 3.05 9.83
CA THR A 51 -7.33 3.21 11.27
C THR A 51 -6.57 4.49 11.64
N GLY A 52 -5.88 5.12 10.69
CA GLY A 52 -5.07 6.30 10.95
C GLY A 52 -3.79 6.01 11.72
N GLU A 53 -3.37 4.75 11.80
CA GLU A 53 -2.18 4.34 12.54
C GLU A 53 -0.92 4.74 11.79
N TRP A 54 -0.01 5.46 12.47
CA TRP A 54 1.30 5.80 11.92
C TRP A 54 2.18 4.56 11.85
N HIS A 55 2.82 4.35 10.69
CA HIS A 55 3.70 3.22 10.45
C HIS A 55 4.76 3.57 9.40
N ARG A 56 5.72 2.67 9.25
CA ARG A 56 6.75 2.74 8.20
C ARG A 56 7.11 1.35 7.71
N HIS A 57 7.66 1.28 6.52
CA HIS A 57 8.06 0.03 5.89
C HIS A 57 9.56 0.00 5.65
N GLU A 58 10.19 -1.13 5.98
CA GLU A 58 11.60 -1.38 5.65
C GLU A 58 11.67 -1.98 4.24
N VAL A 59 11.75 -1.11 3.25
CA VAL A 59 11.72 -1.49 1.84
C VAL A 59 12.94 -0.95 1.11
N GLY A 60 13.24 -1.50 -0.07
CA GLY A 60 14.20 -0.90 -1.00
C GLY A 60 13.50 0.08 -1.94
N LEU A 61 12.32 -0.29 -2.41
CA LEU A 61 11.49 0.51 -3.30
C LEU A 61 10.03 0.22 -3.03
N GLN A 62 9.21 1.26 -3.01
CA GLN A 62 7.75 1.11 -2.92
C GLN A 62 7.07 2.14 -3.80
N LEU A 63 6.28 1.65 -4.75
CA LEU A 63 5.53 2.47 -5.71
C LEU A 63 4.06 2.10 -5.63
N VAL A 64 3.21 3.13 -5.69
CA VAL A 64 1.75 2.97 -5.71
C VAL A 64 1.18 3.77 -6.86
N TYR A 65 0.32 3.14 -7.64
CA TYR A 65 -0.43 3.80 -8.72
C TYR A 65 -1.92 3.60 -8.47
N VAL A 66 -2.66 4.69 -8.34
CA VAL A 66 -4.09 4.63 -8.07
C VAL A 66 -4.85 4.31 -9.35
N LEU A 67 -5.61 3.21 -9.32
CA LEU A 67 -6.40 2.74 -10.45
C LEU A 67 -7.83 3.28 -10.42
N ARG A 68 -8.39 3.46 -9.21
CA ARG A 68 -9.79 3.83 -9.04
C ARG A 68 -10.01 4.48 -7.67
N GLY A 69 -10.97 5.39 -7.60
CA GLY A 69 -11.35 6.02 -6.34
C GLY A 69 -10.32 7.01 -5.83
N TRP A 70 -10.34 7.23 -4.53
CA TRP A 70 -9.44 8.19 -3.89
C TRP A 70 -9.08 7.73 -2.48
N ALA A 71 -7.93 8.25 -1.97
CA ALA A 71 -7.55 8.12 -0.58
C ALA A 71 -6.82 9.38 -0.12
N ARG A 72 -6.89 9.65 1.18
CA ARG A 72 -6.09 10.69 1.82
C ARG A 72 -5.09 10.02 2.76
N PHE A 73 -3.83 10.38 2.59
CA PHE A 73 -2.73 9.94 3.42
C PHE A 73 -2.03 11.14 4.03
N GLU A 74 -1.30 10.91 5.09
CA GLU A 74 -0.41 11.89 5.67
C GLU A 74 0.99 11.30 5.72
N TYR A 75 1.97 12.07 5.20
CA TYR A 75 3.37 11.65 5.11
C TYR A 75 4.26 12.58 5.92
N GLU A 76 5.20 12.00 6.63
CA GLU A 76 6.24 12.69 7.35
C GLU A 76 6.95 13.71 6.45
N GLY A 77 7.03 14.98 6.91
CA GLY A 77 7.70 16.04 6.16
C GLY A 77 6.95 16.59 4.95
N VAL A 78 5.78 16.04 4.64
CA VAL A 78 4.97 16.44 3.48
C VAL A 78 3.60 16.97 3.93
N GLY A 79 2.94 16.29 4.87
CA GLY A 79 1.58 16.60 5.29
C GLY A 79 0.56 15.72 4.60
N GLU A 80 -0.69 16.18 4.55
CA GLU A 80 -1.78 15.45 3.92
C GLU A 80 -1.69 15.53 2.40
N VAL A 81 -1.94 14.40 1.75
CA VAL A 81 -2.01 14.31 0.29
C VAL A 81 -3.29 13.59 -0.11
N LEU A 82 -3.88 14.03 -1.22
CA LEU A 82 -4.99 13.35 -1.87
C LEU A 82 -4.46 12.54 -3.04
N MET A 83 -4.79 11.26 -3.04
CA MET A 83 -4.47 10.34 -4.13
C MET A 83 -5.75 9.99 -4.85
N GLU A 84 -5.80 10.18 -6.15
CA GLU A 84 -6.96 9.84 -6.98
C GLU A 84 -6.52 9.05 -8.21
N ALA A 85 -7.46 8.52 -8.98
CA ALA A 85 -7.13 7.72 -10.15
C ALA A 85 -6.12 8.44 -11.04
N GLY A 86 -5.03 7.74 -11.38
CA GLY A 86 -3.92 8.30 -12.15
C GLY A 86 -2.77 8.87 -11.31
N THR A 87 -2.91 8.94 -10.00
CA THR A 87 -1.84 9.40 -9.10
C THR A 87 -0.80 8.30 -8.90
N CYS A 88 0.48 8.66 -9.06
CA CYS A 88 1.59 7.78 -8.74
C CYS A 88 2.33 8.31 -7.52
N VAL A 89 2.60 7.44 -6.56
CA VAL A 89 3.31 7.78 -5.34
C VAL A 89 4.55 6.93 -5.21
N HIS A 90 5.69 7.57 -4.98
CA HIS A 90 6.90 6.91 -4.51
C HIS A 90 6.99 7.12 -3.01
N GLN A 91 6.98 6.03 -2.26
CA GLN A 91 7.15 6.07 -0.80
C GLN A 91 8.60 5.74 -0.46
N PRO A 92 9.41 6.72 -0.06
CA PRO A 92 10.80 6.44 0.32
C PRO A 92 10.91 5.42 1.44
N PRO A 93 11.97 4.60 1.48
CA PRO A 93 12.17 3.65 2.56
C PRO A 93 12.11 4.33 3.93
N GLY A 94 11.32 3.76 4.83
CA GLY A 94 11.23 4.23 6.21
C GLY A 94 10.42 5.48 6.45
N ILE A 95 9.81 6.08 5.42
CA ILE A 95 8.96 7.26 5.63
C ILE A 95 7.76 6.92 6.50
N ARG A 96 7.55 7.69 7.56
CA ARG A 96 6.38 7.53 8.42
C ARG A 96 5.16 8.05 7.69
N HIS A 97 4.08 7.30 7.73
CA HIS A 97 2.84 7.70 7.09
C HIS A 97 1.64 7.01 7.72
N ARG A 98 0.46 7.54 7.41
CA ARG A 98 -0.81 6.94 7.81
C ARG A 98 -1.87 7.20 6.77
N GLU A 99 -2.86 6.36 6.73
CA GLU A 99 -4.05 6.56 5.91
C GLU A 99 -5.15 7.19 6.76
N LEU A 100 -5.76 8.25 6.24
CA LEU A 100 -6.82 8.96 6.92
C LEU A 100 -8.21 8.54 6.45
N ALA A 101 -8.37 8.31 5.14
CA ALA A 101 -9.65 7.93 4.55
C ALA A 101 -9.47 7.40 3.15
N HIS A 102 -10.44 6.67 2.65
CA HIS A 102 -10.50 6.21 1.26
C HIS A 102 -11.95 6.04 0.81
N SER A 103 -12.16 6.11 -0.51
CA SER A 103 -13.46 5.80 -1.09
C SER A 103 -13.72 4.30 -1.09
N GLU A 104 -14.99 3.90 -1.16
CA GLU A 104 -15.36 2.49 -1.19
C GLU A 104 -14.81 1.73 -2.40
N ASP A 105 -14.59 2.43 -3.51
CA ASP A 105 -14.05 1.87 -4.74
C ASP A 105 -12.53 2.06 -4.89
N PHE A 106 -11.85 2.50 -3.85
CA PHE A 106 -10.40 2.73 -3.89
C PHE A 106 -9.67 1.46 -4.30
N GLU A 107 -8.80 1.59 -5.31
CA GLU A 107 -8.03 0.48 -5.84
C GLU A 107 -6.70 0.98 -6.37
N VAL A 108 -5.61 0.29 -6.02
CA VAL A 108 -4.25 0.67 -6.40
C VAL A 108 -3.46 -0.54 -6.89
N LEU A 109 -2.46 -0.26 -7.70
CA LEU A 109 -1.39 -1.19 -8.01
C LEU A 109 -0.20 -0.82 -7.15
N GLU A 110 0.39 -1.79 -6.44
CA GLU A 110 1.57 -1.56 -5.61
C GLU A 110 2.71 -2.49 -6.00
N ILE A 111 3.90 -1.93 -6.05
CA ILE A 111 5.15 -2.66 -6.29
C ILE A 111 6.08 -2.40 -5.12
N VAL A 112 6.62 -3.46 -4.52
CA VAL A 112 7.55 -3.35 -3.38
C VAL A 112 8.74 -4.28 -3.59
N THR A 113 9.93 -3.79 -3.25
CA THR A 113 11.15 -4.60 -3.20
C THR A 113 11.84 -4.41 -1.84
N PRO A 114 12.35 -5.48 -1.22
CA PRO A 114 12.13 -6.89 -1.54
C PRO A 114 10.68 -7.31 -1.26
N ALA A 115 10.31 -8.50 -1.70
CA ALA A 115 8.95 -9.01 -1.47
C ALA A 115 8.66 -9.18 0.03
N ASP A 116 9.64 -9.62 0.79
CA ASP A 116 9.53 -9.74 2.25
C ASP A 116 10.11 -8.49 2.90
N PHE A 117 9.25 -7.68 3.49
CA PHE A 117 9.62 -6.45 4.16
C PHE A 117 8.90 -6.37 5.50
N ARG A 118 9.47 -5.57 6.41
CA ARG A 118 8.89 -5.36 7.73
C ARG A 118 8.10 -4.07 7.75
N THR A 119 6.99 -4.10 8.47
CA THR A 119 6.18 -2.92 8.78
C THR A 119 6.27 -2.69 10.28
N GLU A 120 6.48 -1.46 10.68
CA GLU A 120 6.64 -1.09 12.07
C GLU A 120 5.67 0.03 12.42
N SER A 121 4.87 -0.17 13.47
CA SER A 121 4.06 0.89 14.05
C SER A 121 4.98 1.89 14.74
N VAL A 122 4.76 3.17 14.49
CA VAL A 122 5.61 4.24 15.02
C VAL A 122 4.75 5.35 15.62
N PRO A 123 5.31 6.16 16.54
CA PRO A 123 4.60 7.34 17.01
C PRO A 123 4.50 8.38 15.89
N PRO A 124 3.55 9.33 15.97
CA PRO A 124 3.47 10.43 15.01
C PRO A 124 4.81 11.17 14.91
N PRO A 125 5.20 11.63 13.70
CA PRO A 125 6.40 12.45 13.57
C PRO A 125 6.28 13.74 14.39
N PRO A 126 7.39 14.30 14.91
CA PRO A 126 7.36 15.57 15.63
C PRO A 126 6.74 16.68 14.77
N GLY A 127 5.90 17.51 15.37
CA GLY A 127 5.23 18.62 14.70
C GLY A 127 3.99 18.24 13.90
N THR A 128 3.61 16.95 13.92
CA THR A 128 2.40 16.48 13.25
C THR A 128 1.16 16.79 14.10
N ALA A 129 0.06 17.17 13.45
CA ALA A 129 -1.22 17.35 14.12
C ALA A 129 -1.61 16.04 14.83
N GLY A 130 -1.96 16.14 16.14
CA GLY A 130 -2.25 14.97 16.96
C GLY A 130 -1.04 14.28 17.56
N ALA A 131 0.19 14.72 17.27
CA ALA A 131 1.40 14.24 17.94
C ALA A 131 1.42 14.77 19.37
N ARG A 132 1.44 13.86 20.35
CA ARG A 132 1.36 14.21 21.77
C ARG A 132 2.40 13.44 22.57
#